data_ddb87d9f57a8de5ab2b84c20848c613d
#
_entry.id   ddb87d9f57a8de5ab2b84c20848c613d
#
_cell.length_a   1.000
_cell.length_b   1.000
_cell.length_c   1.000
_cell.angle_alpha   90.00
_cell.angle_beta   90.00
_cell.angle_gamma   90.00
#
_symmetry.space_group_name_H-M   'P 1'
#
loop_
_entity.id
_entity.type
_entity.pdbx_description
1 polymer ?
#
loop_
_entity_poly.entity_id
_entity_poly.type
_entity_poly.pdbx_seq_one_letter_code
_entity_poly.pdbx_strand_id
1 'polypeptide(L)'
;MDERNPRDDVARKVELSWLMAFYGGMLTDKQREVLTLHCEEDLSLGEIAQEAGVSRQGVHDMLSRAAQKLFDMEARLGVADRFSRMQHGLEACRDALRQKRYDEAEQLLNQLIALDQEDDHGL
;
A
#
# COMPACT_ATOMS: atom_id res chain seq x y z
N MET A 1 -8.30 -4.31 -25.47
CA MET A 1 -9.42 -4.66 -24.61
C MET A 1 -8.93 -4.98 -23.21
N ASP A 2 -9.53 -4.34 -22.25
CA ASP A 2 -9.11 -4.55 -20.86
C ASP A 2 -9.83 -5.77 -20.31
N GLU A 3 -9.11 -6.88 -20.17
CA GLU A 3 -9.66 -8.14 -19.67
C GLU A 3 -9.52 -8.27 -18.15
N ARG A 4 -9.24 -7.17 -17.44
CA ARG A 4 -9.07 -7.23 -16.01
C ARG A 4 -10.33 -7.67 -15.30
N ASN A 5 -10.17 -8.64 -14.42
CA ASN A 5 -11.23 -9.07 -13.51
C ASN A 5 -11.56 -7.90 -12.57
N PRO A 6 -12.85 -7.60 -12.32
CA PRO A 6 -13.22 -6.58 -11.32
C PRO A 6 -12.57 -6.78 -9.95
N ARG A 7 -12.30 -8.02 -9.57
CA ARG A 7 -11.60 -8.33 -8.31
C ARG A 7 -10.17 -7.82 -8.33
N ASP A 8 -9.49 -7.91 -9.48
CA ASP A 8 -8.11 -7.42 -9.63
C ASP A 8 -8.07 -5.90 -9.54
N ASP A 9 -9.08 -5.21 -10.07
CA ASP A 9 -9.18 -3.76 -9.98
C ASP A 9 -9.37 -3.31 -8.53
N VAL A 10 -10.22 -3.99 -7.77
CA VAL A 10 -10.43 -3.69 -6.35
C VAL A 10 -9.14 -3.95 -5.57
N ALA A 11 -8.50 -5.10 -5.80
CA ALA A 11 -7.24 -5.43 -5.13
C ALA A 11 -6.16 -4.39 -5.42
N ARG A 12 -6.07 -3.93 -6.67
CA ARG A 12 -5.10 -2.90 -7.06
C ARG A 12 -5.37 -1.57 -6.37
N LYS A 13 -6.64 -1.16 -6.29
CA LYS A 13 -7.02 0.07 -5.58
C LYS A 13 -6.68 0.00 -4.10
N VAL A 14 -6.94 -1.13 -3.46
CA VAL A 14 -6.59 -1.34 -2.06
C VAL A 14 -5.08 -1.25 -1.88
N GLU A 15 -4.31 -1.89 -2.75
CA GLU A 15 -2.86 -1.84 -2.71
C GLU A 15 -2.33 -0.42 -2.88
N LEU A 16 -2.86 0.32 -3.85
CA LEU A 16 -2.45 1.71 -4.09
C LEU A 16 -2.80 2.60 -2.90
N SER A 17 -3.97 2.41 -2.31
CA SER A 17 -4.38 3.16 -1.11
C SER A 17 -3.44 2.87 0.06
N TRP A 18 -3.04 1.62 0.23
CA TRP A 18 -2.08 1.19 1.25
C TRP A 18 -0.71 1.85 1.04
N LEU A 19 -0.19 1.80 -0.20
CA LEU A 19 1.09 2.42 -0.53
C LEU A 19 1.04 3.94 -0.35
N MET A 20 -0.09 4.55 -0.67
CA MET A 20 -0.28 5.99 -0.50
C MET A 20 -0.20 6.41 0.97
N ALA A 21 -0.62 5.54 1.90
CA ALA A 21 -0.50 5.81 3.33
C ALA A 21 0.97 5.97 3.75
N PHE A 22 1.90 5.27 3.09
CA PHE A 22 3.33 5.35 3.41
C PHE A 22 4.06 6.38 2.57
N TYR A 23 3.72 6.49 1.30
CA TYR A 23 4.49 7.27 0.32
C TYR A 23 3.73 8.45 -0.28
N GLY A 24 2.48 8.68 0.15
CA GLY A 24 1.65 9.73 -0.44
C GLY A 24 2.25 11.13 -0.33
N GLY A 25 3.05 11.37 0.70
CA GLY A 25 3.73 12.65 0.86
C GLY A 25 4.75 12.97 -0.23
N MET A 26 5.14 11.96 -1.01
CA MET A 26 6.07 12.12 -2.14
C MET A 26 5.35 12.40 -3.45
N LEU A 27 4.04 12.34 -3.47
CA LEU A 27 3.23 12.70 -4.64
C LEU A 27 2.94 14.19 -4.64
N THR A 28 2.69 14.76 -5.83
CA THR A 28 2.18 16.13 -5.90
C THR A 28 0.77 16.17 -5.31
N ASP A 29 0.32 17.34 -4.90
CA ASP A 29 -1.03 17.50 -4.36
C ASP A 29 -2.09 17.03 -5.35
N LYS A 30 -1.93 17.36 -6.63
CA LYS A 30 -2.87 16.96 -7.68
C LYS A 30 -2.84 15.43 -7.90
N GLN A 31 -1.67 14.81 -7.91
CA GLN A 31 -1.55 13.35 -8.04
C GLN A 31 -2.25 12.66 -6.87
N ARG A 32 -2.05 13.16 -5.66
CA ARG A 32 -2.68 12.59 -4.46
C ARG A 32 -4.19 12.74 -4.51
N GLU A 33 -4.68 13.92 -4.92
CA GLU A 33 -6.11 14.19 -5.07
C GLU A 33 -6.75 13.19 -6.05
N VAL A 34 -6.17 13.06 -7.24
CA VAL A 34 -6.70 12.20 -8.30
C VAL A 34 -6.66 10.73 -7.87
N LEU A 35 -5.57 10.31 -7.23
CA LEU A 35 -5.43 8.93 -6.77
C LEU A 35 -6.43 8.61 -5.65
N THR A 36 -6.66 9.55 -4.74
CA THR A 36 -7.65 9.40 -3.66
C THR A 36 -9.04 9.24 -4.23
N LEU A 37 -9.43 10.08 -5.19
CA LEU A 37 -10.74 9.99 -5.83
C LEU A 37 -10.93 8.66 -6.53
N HIS A 38 -9.86 8.13 -7.13
CA HIS A 38 -9.92 6.84 -7.82
C HIS A 38 -10.01 5.67 -6.85
N CYS A 39 -9.17 5.65 -5.83
CA CYS A 39 -9.03 4.48 -4.94
C CYS A 39 -10.06 4.44 -3.82
N GLU A 40 -10.40 5.59 -3.25
CA GLU A 40 -11.24 5.65 -2.06
C GLU A 40 -12.69 6.01 -2.36
N GLU A 41 -12.93 6.83 -3.40
CA GLU A 41 -14.28 7.27 -3.75
C GLU A 41 -14.86 6.55 -4.97
N ASP A 42 -14.05 5.71 -5.59
CA ASP A 42 -14.46 4.83 -6.70
C ASP A 42 -15.13 5.59 -7.86
N LEU A 43 -14.61 6.78 -8.16
CA LEU A 43 -15.13 7.59 -9.26
C LEU A 43 -14.57 7.14 -10.60
N SER A 44 -15.34 7.32 -11.66
CA SER A 44 -14.90 7.08 -13.04
C SER A 44 -13.87 8.14 -13.45
N LEU A 45 -13.12 7.87 -14.51
CA LEU A 45 -12.16 8.82 -15.05
C LEU A 45 -12.82 10.15 -15.40
N GLY A 46 -14.03 10.11 -15.99
CA GLY A 46 -14.78 11.32 -16.33
C GLY A 46 -15.20 12.12 -15.11
N GLU A 47 -15.63 11.42 -14.07
CA GLU A 47 -16.05 12.07 -12.81
C GLU A 47 -14.84 12.70 -12.12
N ILE A 48 -13.71 12.01 -12.11
CA ILE A 48 -12.47 12.54 -11.54
C ILE A 48 -12.02 13.79 -12.32
N ALA A 49 -12.09 13.73 -13.67
CA ALA A 49 -11.73 14.85 -14.52
C ALA A 49 -12.52 16.10 -14.18
N GLN A 50 -13.82 15.93 -13.97
CA GLN A 50 -14.71 17.03 -13.56
C GLN A 50 -14.33 17.59 -12.20
N GLU A 51 -14.14 16.70 -11.24
CA GLU A 51 -13.82 17.06 -9.85
C GLU A 51 -12.47 17.75 -9.75
N ALA A 52 -11.45 17.22 -10.44
CA ALA A 52 -10.08 17.72 -10.35
C ALA A 52 -9.79 18.87 -11.30
N GLY A 53 -10.70 19.16 -12.22
CA GLY A 53 -10.51 20.25 -13.18
C GLY A 53 -9.46 19.97 -14.24
N VAL A 54 -9.32 18.71 -14.66
CA VAL A 54 -8.36 18.30 -15.69
C VAL A 54 -9.09 17.49 -16.75
N SER A 55 -8.40 17.18 -17.87
CA SER A 55 -8.98 16.34 -18.90
C SER A 55 -9.03 14.88 -18.45
N ARG A 56 -9.89 14.09 -19.08
CA ARG A 56 -9.97 12.65 -18.83
C ARG A 56 -8.65 11.96 -19.12
N GLN A 57 -7.97 12.34 -20.21
CA GLN A 57 -6.66 11.80 -20.53
C GLN A 57 -5.63 12.22 -19.47
N GLY A 58 -5.73 13.46 -18.97
CA GLY A 58 -4.88 13.93 -17.89
C GLY A 58 -5.03 13.12 -16.62
N VAL A 59 -6.27 12.73 -16.29
CA VAL A 59 -6.54 11.83 -15.13
C VAL A 59 -5.82 10.50 -15.34
N HIS A 60 -6.01 9.88 -16.52
CA HIS A 60 -5.38 8.60 -16.82
C HIS A 60 -3.86 8.68 -16.66
N ASP A 61 -3.25 9.72 -17.21
CA ASP A 61 -1.80 9.91 -17.14
C ASP A 61 -1.33 10.14 -15.71
N MET A 62 -2.06 10.93 -14.93
CA MET A 62 -1.74 11.18 -13.52
C MET A 62 -1.83 9.91 -12.69
N LEU A 63 -2.89 9.11 -12.89
CA LEU A 63 -3.03 7.83 -12.18
C LEU A 63 -1.89 6.89 -12.50
N SER A 64 -1.53 6.77 -13.77
CA SER A 64 -0.45 5.89 -14.19
C SER A 64 0.88 6.31 -13.58
N ARG A 65 1.20 7.59 -13.59
CA ARG A 65 2.45 8.11 -13.04
C ARG A 65 2.50 7.99 -11.53
N ALA A 66 1.40 8.33 -10.85
CA ALA A 66 1.32 8.22 -9.39
C ALA A 66 1.47 6.76 -8.96
N ALA A 67 0.75 5.86 -9.60
CA ALA A 67 0.84 4.43 -9.29
C ALA A 67 2.26 3.91 -9.50
N GLN A 68 2.89 4.25 -10.61
CA GLN A 68 4.25 3.82 -10.90
C GLN A 68 5.23 4.32 -9.85
N LYS A 69 5.08 5.57 -9.43
CA LYS A 69 5.94 6.15 -8.40
C LYS A 69 5.81 5.42 -7.08
N LEU A 70 4.58 5.09 -6.67
CA LEU A 70 4.34 4.35 -5.43
C LEU A 70 4.95 2.96 -5.48
N PHE A 71 4.75 2.23 -6.59
CA PHE A 71 5.31 0.89 -6.74
C PHE A 71 6.85 0.92 -6.78
N ASP A 72 7.42 1.91 -7.44
CA ASP A 72 8.89 2.06 -7.49
C ASP A 72 9.46 2.34 -6.11
N MET A 73 8.80 3.17 -5.33
CA MET A 73 9.23 3.47 -3.96
C MET A 73 9.17 2.23 -3.08
N GLU A 74 8.08 1.48 -3.17
CA GLU A 74 7.95 0.26 -2.38
C GLU A 74 8.99 -0.78 -2.81
N ALA A 75 9.26 -0.90 -4.11
CA ALA A 75 10.28 -1.82 -4.61
C ALA A 75 11.67 -1.49 -4.05
N ARG A 76 11.95 -0.21 -3.84
CA ARG A 76 13.24 0.25 -3.31
C ARG A 76 13.32 0.22 -1.79
N LEU A 77 12.25 0.60 -1.11
CA LEU A 77 12.28 0.84 0.34
C LEU A 77 11.65 -0.27 1.16
N GLY A 78 10.60 -0.92 0.63
CA GLY A 78 9.94 -2.04 1.31
C GLY A 78 9.29 -1.70 2.64
N VAL A 79 8.96 -0.43 2.88
CA VAL A 79 8.42 0.01 4.17
C VAL A 79 7.02 -0.54 4.43
N ALA A 80 6.17 -0.54 3.39
CA ALA A 80 4.80 -1.04 3.53
C ALA A 80 4.78 -2.55 3.79
N ASP A 81 5.61 -3.30 3.05
CA ASP A 81 5.73 -4.75 3.24
C ASP A 81 6.26 -5.08 4.63
N ARG A 82 7.31 -4.39 5.07
CA ARG A 82 7.88 -4.60 6.40
C ARG A 82 6.86 -4.30 7.49
N PHE A 83 6.12 -3.20 7.36
CA PHE A 83 5.06 -2.85 8.31
C PHE A 83 4.00 -3.95 8.38
N SER A 84 3.57 -4.45 7.22
CA SER A 84 2.57 -5.52 7.14
C SER A 84 3.06 -6.80 7.83
N ARG A 85 4.31 -7.20 7.57
CA ARG A 85 4.90 -8.40 8.19
C ARG A 85 5.03 -8.24 9.71
N MET A 86 5.43 -7.05 10.15
CA MET A 86 5.54 -6.76 11.58
C MET A 86 4.18 -6.85 12.26
N GLN A 87 3.16 -6.24 11.65
CA GLN A 87 1.81 -6.24 12.21
C GLN A 87 1.22 -7.65 12.30
N HIS A 88 1.34 -8.42 11.22
CA HIS A 88 0.87 -9.82 11.21
C HIS A 88 1.60 -10.66 12.25
N GLY A 89 2.91 -10.46 12.39
CA GLY A 89 3.70 -11.17 13.38
C GLY A 89 3.29 -10.84 14.81
N LEU A 90 3.02 -9.55 15.09
CA LEU A 90 2.55 -9.12 16.41
C LEU A 90 1.18 -9.71 16.73
N GLU A 91 0.27 -9.73 15.75
CA GLU A 91 -1.04 -10.35 15.93
C GLU A 91 -0.93 -11.84 16.22
N ALA A 92 -0.05 -12.53 15.51
CA ALA A 92 0.21 -13.95 15.73
C ALA A 92 0.77 -14.21 17.13
N CYS A 93 1.68 -13.34 17.60
CA CYS A 93 2.21 -13.41 18.97
C CYS A 93 1.09 -13.27 19.99
N ARG A 94 0.22 -12.28 19.79
CA ARG A 94 -0.91 -12.04 20.68
C ARG A 94 -1.83 -13.25 20.76
N ASP A 95 -2.13 -13.85 19.60
CA ASP A 95 -3.00 -15.02 19.55
C ASP A 95 -2.36 -16.21 20.26
N ALA A 96 -1.05 -16.41 20.08
CA ALA A 96 -0.32 -17.47 20.79
C ALA A 96 -0.34 -17.26 22.29
N LEU A 97 -0.17 -16.01 22.75
CA LEU A 97 -0.25 -15.67 24.19
C LEU A 97 -1.64 -15.95 24.76
N ARG A 98 -2.69 -15.60 24.02
CA ARG A 98 -4.06 -15.84 24.46
C ARG A 98 -4.36 -17.32 24.61
N GLN A 99 -3.74 -18.16 23.77
CA GLN A 99 -3.87 -19.59 23.80
C GLN A 99 -2.83 -20.27 24.70
N LYS A 100 -2.03 -19.47 25.41
CA LYS A 100 -0.99 -19.92 26.33
C LYS A 100 0.10 -20.76 25.64
N ARG A 101 0.33 -20.52 24.34
CA ARG A 101 1.41 -21.14 23.58
C ARG A 101 2.65 -20.25 23.66
N TYR A 102 3.30 -20.26 24.84
CA TYR A 102 4.37 -19.31 25.16
C TYR A 102 5.62 -19.49 24.33
N ASP A 103 6.01 -20.74 24.07
CA ASP A 103 7.19 -21.03 23.27
C ASP A 103 7.00 -20.52 21.83
N GLU A 104 5.81 -20.72 21.28
CA GLU A 104 5.48 -20.23 19.94
C GLU A 104 5.50 -18.70 19.90
N ALA A 105 4.94 -18.05 20.92
CA ALA A 105 4.96 -16.59 21.01
C ALA A 105 6.40 -16.07 21.04
N GLU A 106 7.29 -16.71 21.79
CA GLU A 106 8.69 -16.33 21.87
C GLU A 106 9.39 -16.50 20.53
N GLN A 107 9.14 -17.60 19.82
CA GLN A 107 9.69 -17.81 18.48
C GLN A 107 9.26 -16.74 17.50
N LEU A 108 7.97 -16.35 17.55
CA LEU A 108 7.43 -15.29 16.69
C LEU A 108 8.09 -13.94 17.01
N LEU A 109 8.27 -13.64 18.30
CA LEU A 109 8.96 -12.41 18.71
C LEU A 109 10.39 -12.39 18.21
N ASN A 110 11.10 -13.52 18.31
CA ASN A 110 12.49 -13.61 17.82
C ASN A 110 12.55 -13.39 16.31
N GLN A 111 11.57 -13.89 15.55
CA GLN A 111 11.50 -13.66 14.11
C GLN A 111 11.28 -12.17 13.80
N LEU A 112 10.45 -11.49 14.59
CA LEU A 112 10.20 -10.06 14.39
C LEU A 112 11.44 -9.23 14.70
N ILE A 113 12.17 -9.59 15.77
CA ILE A 113 13.43 -8.93 16.11
C ILE A 113 14.45 -9.09 14.99
N ALA A 114 14.54 -10.30 14.42
CA ALA A 114 15.45 -10.57 13.30
C ALA A 114 15.06 -9.77 12.06
N LEU A 115 13.76 -9.60 11.82
CA LEU A 115 13.26 -8.79 10.70
C LEU A 115 13.72 -7.34 10.81
N ASP A 116 13.63 -6.76 12.02
CA ASP A 116 14.08 -5.40 12.28
C ASP A 116 15.59 -5.26 12.04
N GLN A 117 16.38 -6.25 12.43
CA GLN A 117 17.82 -6.25 12.26
C GLN A 117 18.25 -6.35 10.79
N GLU A 118 17.50 -7.08 9.96
CA GLU A 118 17.79 -7.19 8.54
C GLU A 118 17.73 -5.83 7.84
N ASP A 119 16.85 -4.96 8.28
CA ASP A 119 16.67 -3.63 7.68
C ASP A 119 17.84 -2.71 7.92
N ASP A 120 18.57 -2.88 9.02
CA ASP A 120 19.75 -2.09 9.31
C ASP A 120 20.89 -2.37 8.31
N HIS A 121 20.88 -3.51 7.66
CA HIS A 121 21.87 -3.89 6.66
C HIS A 121 21.52 -3.41 5.24
N GLY A 122 20.31 -2.96 5.02
CA GLY A 122 19.82 -2.49 3.71
C GLY A 122 20.16 -1.04 3.41
N LEU A 123 20.73 -0.36 4.36
CA LEU A 123 21.15 1.03 4.21
C LEU A 123 22.65 1.13 3.87
#